data_84fa34a56e59ddc09c189a9a57d9cef1
#
_entry.id   84fa34a56e59ddc09c189a9a57d9cef1
#
_cell.length_a   1.000
_cell.length_b   1.000
_cell.length_c   1.000
_cell.angle_alpha   90.00
_cell.angle_beta   90.00
_cell.angle_gamma   90.00
#
_symmetry.space_group_name_H-M   'P 1'
#
loop_
_entity.id
_entity.type
_entity.pdbx_description
1 polymer ?
#
loop_
_entity_poly.entity_id
_entity_poly.type
_entity_poly.pdbx_seq_one_letter_code
_entity_poly.pdbx_strand_id
1 'polypeptide(L)'
;MIIVWILLSVIALFLIVLVCNAVLSGTRRRKPTAPLPAVSEETEQSYARGLGRMIACATVSRKGSFDDKEFSKLRATMAELFPLLHEKAELQIFGEDCWVYRIPGKLPNRRIMLMSHHDVAEVNDAPKWAHPPFSGEIAEGKIWGRGTVDTKGPLFAEFRAVEELLQEGFVPPCDLYLASSHNEEIAGNGIPLAVQYFKEQGITFDLVLDEGGALLTAPMPGISQKCAMIAVHEKGRCMLKCKAEDAAAHAGLAASTETPVLRMSRFIAELSAKPPFCRRLYPEVRAMFTALCPYMKFPMRLIFANLWCFAPLLVKLMPKLNPQAGAMVGTLCSFPEIGGSDASHVCSCDAFLRCVREEDLQQDLAAFKAIADKHGISFEQSDYEYHA
;
A
#
# COMPACT_ATOMS: atom_id res chain seq x y z
N MET A 1 10.22 -42.46 36.38
CA MET A 1 8.75 -42.25 36.43
C MET A 1 8.38 -40.82 36.79
N ILE A 2 8.85 -40.23 37.89
CA ILE A 2 8.49 -38.85 38.30
C ILE A 2 8.76 -37.81 37.22
N ILE A 3 9.94 -37.82 36.55
CA ILE A 3 10.32 -36.88 35.46
C ILE A 3 9.34 -36.99 34.30
N VAL A 4 8.87 -38.18 33.91
CA VAL A 4 7.90 -38.38 32.84
C VAL A 4 6.56 -37.76 33.19
N TRP A 5 6.09 -37.93 34.44
CA TRP A 5 4.85 -37.33 34.92
C TRP A 5 4.93 -35.81 34.98
N ILE A 6 6.07 -35.24 35.41
CA ILE A 6 6.31 -33.79 35.39
C ILE A 6 6.24 -33.28 33.96
N LEU A 7 6.94 -33.93 33.02
CA LEU A 7 6.94 -33.53 31.59
C LEU A 7 5.53 -33.58 31.00
N LEU A 8 4.78 -34.65 31.24
CA LEU A 8 3.40 -34.78 30.77
C LEU A 8 2.48 -33.70 31.36
N SER A 9 2.66 -33.38 32.65
CA SER A 9 1.90 -32.32 33.31
C SER A 9 2.20 -30.93 32.72
N VAL A 10 3.46 -30.64 32.41
CA VAL A 10 3.87 -29.38 31.76
C VAL A 10 3.27 -29.29 30.35
N ILE A 11 3.33 -30.38 29.57
CA ILE A 11 2.71 -30.41 28.22
C ILE A 11 1.18 -30.22 28.31
N ALA A 12 0.52 -30.91 29.26
CA ALA A 12 -0.92 -30.76 29.45
C ALA A 12 -1.29 -29.31 29.83
N LEU A 13 -0.57 -28.70 30.77
CA LEU A 13 -0.78 -27.29 31.13
C LEU A 13 -0.58 -26.35 29.95
N PHE A 14 0.48 -26.57 29.18
CA PHE A 14 0.76 -25.79 27.95
C PHE A 14 -0.42 -25.88 26.96
N LEU A 15 -0.92 -27.09 26.68
CA LEU A 15 -2.07 -27.29 25.78
C LEU A 15 -3.34 -26.63 26.32
N ILE A 16 -3.58 -26.74 27.66
CA ILE A 16 -4.70 -26.05 28.30
C ILE A 16 -4.60 -24.53 28.08
N VAL A 17 -3.44 -23.94 28.28
CA VAL A 17 -3.23 -22.50 28.06
C VAL A 17 -3.53 -22.11 26.59
N LEU A 18 -3.06 -22.90 25.62
CA LEU A 18 -3.33 -22.64 24.20
C LEU A 18 -4.84 -22.67 23.90
N VAL A 19 -5.54 -23.66 24.41
CA VAL A 19 -6.99 -23.83 24.21
C VAL A 19 -7.76 -22.71 24.94
N CYS A 20 -7.41 -22.41 26.18
CA CYS A 20 -8.04 -21.32 26.93
C CYS A 20 -7.91 -19.98 26.22
N ASN A 21 -6.72 -19.63 25.74
CA ASN A 21 -6.51 -18.40 24.97
C ASN A 21 -7.37 -18.35 23.70
N ALA A 22 -7.47 -19.48 22.98
CA ALA A 22 -8.31 -19.58 21.80
C ALA A 22 -9.81 -19.42 22.12
N VAL A 23 -10.30 -20.02 23.22
CA VAL A 23 -11.68 -19.88 23.65
C VAL A 23 -11.97 -18.46 24.10
N LEU A 24 -11.15 -17.90 24.99
CA LEU A 24 -11.27 -16.53 25.48
C LEU A 24 -11.20 -15.49 24.36
N SER A 25 -10.34 -15.70 23.34
CA SER A 25 -10.32 -14.84 22.16
C SER A 25 -11.68 -14.86 21.45
N GLY A 26 -12.31 -16.03 21.30
CA GLY A 26 -13.62 -16.15 20.66
C GLY A 26 -14.75 -15.41 21.38
N THR A 27 -14.67 -15.27 22.71
CA THR A 27 -15.66 -14.50 23.49
C THR A 27 -15.53 -12.99 23.30
N ARG A 28 -14.39 -12.51 22.83
CA ARG A 28 -14.13 -11.09 22.56
C ARG A 28 -14.71 -10.61 21.22
N ARG A 29 -15.44 -11.46 20.49
CA ARG A 29 -16.12 -11.08 19.27
C ARG A 29 -17.07 -9.91 19.55
N ARG A 30 -16.83 -8.78 18.88
CA ARG A 30 -17.75 -7.65 18.96
C ARG A 30 -19.07 -8.05 18.29
N LYS A 31 -20.18 -7.66 18.88
CA LYS A 31 -21.47 -7.79 18.23
C LYS A 31 -21.44 -6.96 16.94
N PRO A 32 -22.06 -7.44 15.85
CA PRO A 32 -22.24 -6.61 14.68
C PRO A 32 -22.91 -5.29 15.10
N THR A 33 -22.41 -4.17 14.64
CA THR A 33 -23.16 -2.91 14.67
C THR A 33 -24.45 -3.09 13.87
N ALA A 34 -25.48 -2.34 14.20
CA ALA A 34 -26.69 -2.31 13.38
C ALA A 34 -26.28 -2.11 11.92
N PRO A 35 -26.90 -2.84 10.97
CA PRO A 35 -26.61 -2.61 9.57
C PRO A 35 -26.91 -1.13 9.25
N LEU A 36 -26.02 -0.52 8.46
CA LEU A 36 -26.30 0.81 7.92
C LEU A 36 -27.63 0.78 7.17
N PRO A 37 -28.39 1.89 7.17
CA PRO A 37 -29.58 2.00 6.35
C PRO A 37 -29.25 1.59 4.90
N ALA A 38 -30.13 0.82 4.29
CA ALA A 38 -29.99 0.50 2.88
C ALA A 38 -30.08 1.79 2.07
N VAL A 39 -29.09 2.00 1.22
CA VAL A 39 -29.11 3.10 0.25
C VAL A 39 -30.15 2.74 -0.83
N SER A 40 -30.96 3.72 -1.30
CA SER A 40 -31.91 3.48 -2.36
C SER A 40 -31.17 3.13 -3.68
N GLU A 41 -31.79 2.33 -4.52
CA GLU A 41 -31.23 1.99 -5.84
C GLU A 41 -30.94 3.25 -6.68
N GLU A 42 -31.77 4.27 -6.58
CA GLU A 42 -31.58 5.55 -7.26
C GLU A 42 -30.32 6.26 -6.77
N THR A 43 -30.09 6.28 -5.46
CA THR A 43 -28.88 6.86 -4.84
C THR A 43 -27.63 6.08 -5.25
N GLU A 44 -27.69 4.73 -5.20
CA GLU A 44 -26.59 3.87 -5.62
C GLU A 44 -26.20 4.13 -7.08
N GLN A 45 -27.20 4.21 -7.97
CA GLN A 45 -26.98 4.54 -9.39
C GLN A 45 -26.47 5.96 -9.59
N SER A 46 -26.89 6.91 -8.76
CA SER A 46 -26.38 8.29 -8.79
C SER A 46 -24.91 8.34 -8.44
N TYR A 47 -24.49 7.64 -7.37
CA TYR A 47 -23.08 7.52 -7.00
C TYR A 47 -22.26 6.85 -8.09
N ALA A 48 -22.76 5.75 -8.64
CA ALA A 48 -22.07 5.04 -9.73
C ALA A 48 -21.86 5.93 -10.96
N ARG A 49 -22.87 6.69 -11.36
CA ARG A 49 -22.76 7.66 -12.49
C ARG A 49 -21.78 8.79 -12.16
N GLY A 50 -21.80 9.31 -10.92
CA GLY A 50 -20.89 10.35 -10.48
C GLY A 50 -19.42 9.90 -10.58
N LEU A 51 -19.11 8.74 -10.00
CA LEU A 51 -17.76 8.16 -10.11
C LEU A 51 -17.40 7.84 -11.58
N GLY A 52 -18.34 7.29 -12.36
CA GLY A 52 -18.11 7.02 -13.79
C GLY A 52 -17.69 8.26 -14.58
N ARG A 53 -18.30 9.43 -14.27
CA ARG A 53 -17.90 10.72 -14.87
C ARG A 53 -16.47 11.12 -14.51
N MET A 54 -16.04 10.88 -13.27
CA MET A 54 -14.65 11.14 -12.86
C MET A 54 -13.66 10.18 -13.54
N ILE A 55 -14.03 8.91 -13.68
CA ILE A 55 -13.20 7.91 -14.40
C ILE A 55 -13.03 8.29 -15.87
N ALA A 56 -14.04 8.89 -16.48
CA ALA A 56 -13.99 9.34 -17.88
C ALA A 56 -13.07 10.56 -18.11
N CYS A 57 -12.46 11.10 -17.07
CA CYS A 57 -11.37 12.06 -17.16
C CYS A 57 -10.03 11.31 -17.09
N ALA A 58 -9.30 11.25 -18.20
CA ALA A 58 -8.06 10.48 -18.32
C ALA A 58 -6.86 11.23 -17.74
N THR A 59 -6.88 11.54 -16.45
CA THR A 59 -5.84 12.32 -15.74
C THR A 59 -4.57 11.51 -15.53
N VAL A 60 -3.93 11.08 -16.60
CA VAL A 60 -2.70 10.28 -16.56
C VAL A 60 -1.51 11.19 -16.25
N SER A 61 -0.83 10.94 -15.14
CA SER A 61 0.40 11.65 -14.80
C SER A 61 1.61 11.07 -15.54
N ARG A 62 2.53 11.95 -15.96
CA ARG A 62 3.78 11.59 -16.66
C ARG A 62 4.92 12.46 -16.19
N LYS A 63 6.08 11.83 -15.97
CA LYS A 63 7.29 12.61 -15.61
C LYS A 63 7.63 13.62 -16.69
N GLY A 64 7.78 14.88 -16.28
CA GLY A 64 8.18 15.97 -17.15
C GLY A 64 7.10 16.53 -18.09
N SER A 65 5.83 16.12 -17.93
CA SER A 65 4.71 16.69 -18.69
C SER A 65 3.43 16.74 -17.85
N PHE A 66 2.65 17.80 -18.05
CA PHE A 66 1.32 17.95 -17.43
C PHE A 66 0.29 18.26 -18.54
N ASP A 67 -0.73 17.40 -18.67
CA ASP A 67 -1.85 17.59 -19.60
C ASP A 67 -3.02 18.25 -18.89
N ASP A 68 -3.03 19.59 -18.86
CA ASP A 68 -4.08 20.34 -18.17
C ASP A 68 -5.49 20.04 -18.69
N LYS A 69 -5.65 19.57 -19.91
CA LYS A 69 -6.98 19.35 -20.51
C LYS A 69 -7.83 18.34 -19.72
N GLU A 70 -7.27 17.17 -19.43
CA GLU A 70 -8.02 16.12 -18.70
C GLU A 70 -8.14 16.47 -17.21
N PHE A 71 -7.15 17.15 -16.62
CA PHE A 71 -7.23 17.66 -15.26
C PHE A 71 -8.25 18.79 -15.12
N SER A 72 -8.30 19.74 -16.03
CA SER A 72 -9.33 20.78 -16.10
C SER A 72 -10.73 20.22 -16.26
N LYS A 73 -10.90 19.16 -17.09
CA LYS A 73 -12.17 18.44 -17.25
C LYS A 73 -12.58 17.78 -15.93
N LEU A 74 -11.64 17.20 -15.18
CA LEU A 74 -11.92 16.63 -13.88
C LEU A 74 -12.34 17.71 -12.88
N ARG A 75 -11.63 18.85 -12.80
CA ARG A 75 -12.01 19.98 -11.94
C ARG A 75 -13.43 20.46 -12.19
N ALA A 76 -13.80 20.63 -13.46
CA ALA A 76 -15.17 21.00 -13.84
C ALA A 76 -16.17 19.93 -13.39
N THR A 77 -15.87 18.66 -13.60
CA THR A 77 -16.72 17.53 -13.16
C THR A 77 -16.91 17.53 -11.65
N MET A 78 -15.83 17.77 -10.87
CA MET A 78 -15.88 17.84 -9.41
C MET A 78 -16.76 19.01 -8.93
N ALA A 79 -16.64 20.18 -9.55
CA ALA A 79 -17.47 21.34 -9.21
C ALA A 79 -18.97 21.10 -9.46
N GLU A 80 -19.31 20.37 -10.54
CA GLU A 80 -20.68 19.97 -10.81
C GLU A 80 -21.23 18.92 -9.84
N LEU A 81 -20.38 17.95 -9.44
CA LEU A 81 -20.79 16.86 -8.55
C LEU A 81 -20.88 17.28 -7.07
N PHE A 82 -20.13 18.28 -6.66
CA PHE A 82 -19.95 18.71 -5.27
C PHE A 82 -20.03 20.24 -5.13
N PRO A 83 -21.16 20.86 -5.51
CA PRO A 83 -21.28 22.33 -5.55
C PRO A 83 -21.18 22.99 -4.19
N LEU A 84 -21.77 22.42 -3.14
CA LEU A 84 -21.72 23.02 -1.79
C LEU A 84 -20.31 22.94 -1.18
N LEU A 85 -19.59 21.87 -1.44
CA LEU A 85 -18.20 21.76 -1.01
C LEU A 85 -17.37 22.88 -1.66
N HIS A 86 -17.52 23.07 -2.97
CA HIS A 86 -16.79 24.13 -3.70
C HIS A 86 -17.20 25.54 -3.28
N GLU A 87 -18.47 25.74 -2.85
CA GLU A 87 -18.95 27.01 -2.33
C GLU A 87 -18.42 27.33 -0.92
N LYS A 88 -18.35 26.32 -0.05
CA LYS A 88 -18.10 26.51 1.38
C LYS A 88 -16.66 26.27 1.80
N ALA A 89 -15.88 25.54 1.03
CA ALA A 89 -14.49 25.25 1.35
C ALA A 89 -13.55 26.31 0.79
N GLU A 90 -12.48 26.57 1.53
CA GLU A 90 -11.34 27.37 1.06
C GLU A 90 -10.43 26.47 0.25
N LEU A 91 -10.23 26.76 -1.05
CA LEU A 91 -9.35 25.98 -1.91
C LEU A 91 -7.97 26.63 -2.04
N GLN A 92 -6.93 25.83 -1.83
CA GLN A 92 -5.55 26.14 -2.21
C GLN A 92 -5.05 25.13 -3.21
N ILE A 93 -4.26 25.58 -4.18
CA ILE A 93 -3.66 24.72 -5.22
C ILE A 93 -2.14 24.79 -5.08
N PHE A 94 -1.48 23.64 -5.08
CA PHE A 94 -0.03 23.51 -5.00
C PHE A 94 0.51 22.83 -6.26
N GLY A 95 1.67 23.31 -6.75
CA GLY A 95 2.21 22.86 -8.03
C GLY A 95 1.24 23.14 -9.17
N GLU A 96 1.14 22.22 -10.12
CA GLU A 96 0.27 22.36 -11.27
C GLU A 96 -1.22 22.17 -10.90
N ASP A 97 -1.55 21.18 -10.04
CA ASP A 97 -2.96 20.83 -9.74
C ASP A 97 -3.16 20.02 -8.46
N CYS A 98 -2.34 20.15 -7.44
CA CYS A 98 -2.61 19.52 -6.14
C CYS A 98 -3.60 20.36 -5.34
N TRP A 99 -4.76 19.82 -5.03
CA TRP A 99 -5.86 20.52 -4.34
C TRP A 99 -5.81 20.30 -2.84
N VAL A 100 -6.04 21.36 -2.09
CA VAL A 100 -6.29 21.31 -0.65
C VAL A 100 -7.51 22.18 -0.34
N TYR A 101 -8.61 21.55 -0.02
CA TYR A 101 -9.84 22.18 0.44
C TYR A 101 -9.84 22.21 1.96
N ARG A 102 -10.19 23.34 2.57
CA ARG A 102 -10.38 23.48 4.00
C ARG A 102 -11.82 23.89 4.29
N ILE A 103 -12.49 23.15 5.15
CA ILE A 103 -13.81 23.47 5.71
C ILE A 103 -13.60 23.83 7.18
N PRO A 104 -13.82 25.10 7.57
CA PRO A 104 -13.65 25.54 8.95
C PRO A 104 -14.58 24.79 9.90
N GLY A 105 -14.04 24.33 11.02
CA GLY A 105 -14.77 23.65 12.07
C GLY A 105 -14.94 24.52 13.33
N LYS A 106 -15.65 23.95 14.34
CA LYS A 106 -15.89 24.63 15.62
C LYS A 106 -14.63 24.81 16.47
N LEU A 107 -13.64 23.92 16.31
CA LEU A 107 -12.37 23.89 17.04
C LEU A 107 -11.20 24.07 16.05
N PRO A 108 -10.79 25.30 15.76
CA PRO A 108 -9.80 25.58 14.71
C PRO A 108 -8.37 25.08 15.03
N ASN A 109 -8.12 24.70 16.28
CA ASN A 109 -6.83 24.12 16.68
C ASN A 109 -6.77 22.60 16.54
N ARG A 110 -7.87 21.96 16.15
CA ARG A 110 -7.97 20.53 15.85
C ARG A 110 -8.22 20.37 14.37
N ARG A 111 -7.48 19.49 13.74
CA ARG A 111 -7.51 19.32 12.28
C ARG A 111 -7.45 17.86 11.91
N ILE A 112 -8.28 17.48 10.96
CA ILE A 112 -8.21 16.18 10.30
C ILE A 112 -8.06 16.39 8.80
N MET A 113 -7.36 15.50 8.15
CA MET A 113 -7.19 15.50 6.71
C MET A 113 -7.61 14.16 6.13
N LEU A 114 -8.40 14.19 5.07
CA LEU A 114 -8.68 13.07 4.19
C LEU A 114 -7.90 13.29 2.90
N MET A 115 -7.18 12.27 2.44
CA MET A 115 -6.31 12.38 1.28
C MET A 115 -6.61 11.29 0.27
N SER A 116 -6.50 11.65 -0.98
CA SER A 116 -6.50 10.73 -2.11
C SER A 116 -5.76 11.40 -3.28
N HIS A 117 -5.56 10.71 -4.39
CA HIS A 117 -5.02 11.33 -5.58
C HIS A 117 -6.01 11.23 -6.74
N HIS A 118 -5.92 12.16 -7.68
CA HIS A 118 -6.80 12.23 -8.84
C HIS A 118 -6.10 11.97 -10.16
N ASP A 119 -4.79 11.82 -10.15
CA ASP A 119 -4.07 11.25 -11.28
C ASP A 119 -4.22 9.73 -11.32
N VAL A 120 -3.80 9.14 -12.40
CA VAL A 120 -3.85 7.69 -12.63
C VAL A 120 -2.63 7.23 -13.42
N ALA A 121 -2.21 5.99 -13.17
CA ALA A 121 -1.13 5.35 -13.92
C ALA A 121 -1.47 5.18 -15.41
N GLU A 122 -0.44 5.15 -16.24
CA GLU A 122 -0.59 4.87 -17.67
C GLU A 122 -1.24 3.51 -17.96
N VAL A 123 -1.89 3.42 -19.10
CA VAL A 123 -2.48 2.20 -19.61
C VAL A 123 -1.71 1.73 -20.85
N ASN A 124 -0.80 0.79 -20.64
CA ASN A 124 0.05 0.26 -21.71
C ASN A 124 -0.57 -0.92 -22.47
N ASP A 125 -1.63 -1.52 -21.94
CA ASP A 125 -2.25 -2.75 -22.45
C ASP A 125 -3.76 -2.60 -22.65
N ALA A 126 -4.22 -1.43 -23.08
CA ALA A 126 -5.65 -1.12 -23.34
C ALA A 126 -6.41 -2.21 -24.12
N PRO A 127 -5.82 -2.88 -25.13
CA PRO A 127 -6.53 -3.96 -25.84
C PRO A 127 -6.86 -5.21 -24.99
N LYS A 128 -6.24 -5.37 -23.83
CA LYS A 128 -6.52 -6.49 -22.91
C LYS A 128 -7.62 -6.18 -21.89
N TRP A 129 -8.11 -4.95 -21.84
CA TRP A 129 -9.18 -4.57 -20.93
C TRP A 129 -10.53 -5.05 -21.45
N ALA A 130 -11.36 -5.61 -20.56
CA ALA A 130 -12.72 -6.03 -20.90
C ALA A 130 -13.63 -4.84 -21.28
N HIS A 131 -13.37 -3.69 -20.66
CA HIS A 131 -14.04 -2.40 -20.93
C HIS A 131 -12.97 -1.33 -21.16
N PRO A 132 -13.23 -0.29 -21.98
CA PRO A 132 -12.23 0.76 -22.21
C PRO A 132 -11.77 1.42 -20.90
N PRO A 133 -10.45 1.62 -20.70
CA PRO A 133 -9.88 2.06 -19.42
C PRO A 133 -10.44 3.37 -18.85
N PHE A 134 -10.92 4.26 -19.71
CA PHE A 134 -11.48 5.56 -19.32
C PHE A 134 -12.96 5.69 -19.73
N SER A 135 -13.71 4.57 -19.81
CA SER A 135 -15.13 4.63 -20.11
C SER A 135 -15.98 5.05 -18.92
N GLY A 136 -15.59 4.71 -17.70
CA GLY A 136 -16.44 4.85 -16.51
C GLY A 136 -17.73 4.02 -16.62
N GLU A 137 -17.71 2.96 -17.41
CA GLU A 137 -18.87 2.13 -17.70
C GLU A 137 -19.39 1.40 -16.48
N ILE A 138 -20.72 1.40 -16.33
CA ILE A 138 -21.41 0.63 -15.30
C ILE A 138 -21.95 -0.64 -15.95
N ALA A 139 -21.29 -1.76 -15.70
CA ALA A 139 -21.66 -3.06 -16.25
C ALA A 139 -21.45 -4.16 -15.20
N GLU A 140 -22.28 -5.22 -15.25
CA GLU A 140 -22.17 -6.39 -14.36
C GLU A 140 -22.17 -6.04 -12.86
N GLY A 141 -22.88 -4.96 -12.46
CA GLY A 141 -22.90 -4.49 -11.07
C GLY A 141 -21.58 -3.87 -10.59
N LYS A 142 -20.73 -3.40 -11.51
CA LYS A 142 -19.43 -2.80 -11.25
C LYS A 142 -19.24 -1.52 -12.06
N ILE A 143 -18.35 -0.67 -11.59
CA ILE A 143 -17.87 0.49 -12.36
C ILE A 143 -16.49 0.10 -12.90
N TRP A 144 -16.33 0.17 -14.22
CA TRP A 144 -15.12 -0.22 -14.90
C TRP A 144 -14.27 0.99 -15.30
N GLY A 145 -12.97 0.92 -14.99
CA GLY A 145 -12.02 1.91 -15.48
C GLY A 145 -10.78 2.06 -14.62
N ARG A 146 -9.74 2.64 -15.20
CA ARG A 146 -8.50 3.05 -14.52
C ARG A 146 -8.84 4.15 -13.49
N GLY A 147 -8.34 4.01 -12.25
CA GLY A 147 -8.61 4.95 -11.17
C GLY A 147 -9.87 4.63 -10.35
N THR A 148 -10.66 3.61 -10.69
CA THR A 148 -11.86 3.25 -9.93
C THR A 148 -11.55 2.84 -8.49
N VAL A 149 -10.43 2.16 -8.27
CA VAL A 149 -9.95 1.76 -6.94
C VAL A 149 -8.83 2.68 -6.49
N ASP A 150 -7.94 3.04 -7.39
CA ASP A 150 -6.69 3.75 -7.16
C ASP A 150 -6.71 5.07 -7.95
N THR A 151 -7.11 6.24 -7.35
CA THR A 151 -7.87 6.38 -6.10
C THR A 151 -9.09 7.31 -6.25
N LYS A 152 -9.62 7.50 -7.48
CA LYS A 152 -10.83 8.31 -7.72
C LYS A 152 -12.07 7.76 -7.00
N GLY A 153 -12.12 6.45 -6.69
CA GLY A 153 -13.18 5.87 -5.87
C GLY A 153 -13.19 6.41 -4.45
N PRO A 154 -12.10 6.32 -3.68
CA PRO A 154 -11.91 7.01 -2.41
C PRO A 154 -12.18 8.51 -2.49
N LEU A 155 -11.59 9.21 -3.45
CA LEU A 155 -11.81 10.64 -3.67
C LEU A 155 -13.30 10.98 -3.82
N PHE A 156 -14.03 10.22 -4.65
CA PHE A 156 -15.48 10.39 -4.79
C PHE A 156 -16.22 10.18 -3.47
N ALA A 157 -15.85 9.14 -2.72
CA ALA A 157 -16.52 8.81 -1.46
C ALA A 157 -16.31 9.90 -0.41
N GLU A 158 -15.09 10.43 -0.29
CA GLU A 158 -14.75 11.51 0.63
C GLU A 158 -15.53 12.79 0.30
N PHE A 159 -15.48 13.22 -0.96
CA PHE A 159 -16.17 14.43 -1.39
C PHE A 159 -17.69 14.28 -1.30
N ARG A 160 -18.24 13.11 -1.66
CA ARG A 160 -19.68 12.85 -1.57
C ARG A 160 -20.17 12.86 -0.12
N ALA A 161 -19.44 12.23 0.79
CA ALA A 161 -19.80 12.24 2.21
C ALA A 161 -19.83 13.66 2.79
N VAL A 162 -18.83 14.47 2.43
CA VAL A 162 -18.78 15.87 2.88
C VAL A 162 -19.89 16.70 2.24
N GLU A 163 -20.16 16.55 0.94
CA GLU A 163 -21.24 17.24 0.23
C GLU A 163 -22.60 16.97 0.90
N GLU A 164 -22.91 15.72 1.21
CA GLU A 164 -24.18 15.33 1.86
C GLU A 164 -24.28 15.87 3.29
N LEU A 165 -23.21 15.80 4.06
CA LEU A 165 -23.18 16.41 5.39
C LEU A 165 -23.40 17.93 5.33
N LEU A 166 -22.82 18.61 4.34
CA LEU A 166 -23.04 20.04 4.14
C LEU A 166 -24.48 20.36 3.74
N GLN A 167 -25.14 19.47 2.94
CA GLN A 167 -26.57 19.58 2.60
C GLN A 167 -27.46 19.48 3.86
N GLU A 168 -27.07 18.63 4.80
CA GLU A 168 -27.76 18.50 6.10
C GLU A 168 -27.46 19.67 7.07
N GLY A 169 -26.63 20.64 6.68
CA GLY A 169 -26.22 21.77 7.53
C GLY A 169 -25.19 21.39 8.59
N PHE A 170 -24.47 20.28 8.40
CA PHE A 170 -23.43 19.85 9.33
C PHE A 170 -22.27 20.85 9.36
N VAL A 171 -21.84 21.19 10.58
CA VAL A 171 -20.62 21.97 10.81
C VAL A 171 -19.60 21.04 11.46
N PRO A 172 -18.43 20.82 10.87
CA PRO A 172 -17.40 19.93 11.42
C PRO A 172 -17.02 20.32 12.85
N PRO A 173 -16.74 19.36 13.75
CA PRO A 173 -16.26 19.68 15.10
C PRO A 173 -14.84 20.27 15.11
N CYS A 174 -14.05 20.01 14.07
CA CYS A 174 -12.69 20.50 13.87
C CYS A 174 -12.50 20.89 12.40
N ASP A 175 -11.45 21.60 12.08
CA ASP A 175 -11.14 21.92 10.67
C ASP A 175 -10.96 20.61 9.88
N LEU A 176 -11.72 20.49 8.80
CA LEU A 176 -11.65 19.37 7.89
C LEU A 176 -10.91 19.78 6.62
N TYR A 177 -9.87 19.04 6.30
CA TYR A 177 -9.11 19.20 5.06
C TYR A 177 -9.38 18.02 4.14
N LEU A 178 -9.54 18.32 2.85
CA LEU A 178 -9.56 17.32 1.77
C LEU A 178 -8.40 17.65 0.84
N ALA A 179 -7.45 16.74 0.71
CA ALA A 179 -6.29 16.92 -0.17
C ALA A 179 -6.32 15.91 -1.31
N SER A 180 -5.97 16.35 -2.52
CA SER A 180 -5.88 15.46 -3.67
C SER A 180 -4.69 15.81 -4.56
N SER A 181 -3.78 14.85 -4.76
CA SER A 181 -2.60 15.01 -5.61
C SER A 181 -2.92 14.74 -7.08
N HIS A 182 -2.19 15.45 -7.95
CA HIS A 182 -2.25 15.27 -9.40
C HIS A 182 -1.10 14.43 -9.97
N ASN A 183 -0.17 14.00 -9.14
CA ASN A 183 1.08 13.39 -9.57
C ASN A 183 1.63 12.36 -8.54
N GLU A 184 0.75 11.65 -7.84
CA GLU A 184 1.11 10.62 -6.88
C GLU A 184 1.79 9.43 -7.59
N GLU A 185 1.21 8.93 -8.67
CA GLU A 185 1.64 7.76 -9.43
C GLU A 185 3.08 7.87 -10.01
N ILE A 186 3.60 9.09 -10.02
CA ILE A 186 4.96 9.37 -10.47
C ILE A 186 5.86 9.92 -9.35
N ALA A 187 5.42 9.82 -8.09
CA ALA A 187 6.08 10.39 -6.92
C ALA A 187 6.41 11.88 -7.12
N GLY A 188 5.40 12.65 -7.51
CA GLY A 188 5.54 14.07 -7.84
C GLY A 188 5.57 14.97 -6.61
N ASN A 189 5.61 16.27 -6.86
CA ASN A 189 5.86 17.28 -5.83
C ASN A 189 4.59 17.93 -5.26
N GLY A 190 3.39 17.56 -5.70
CA GLY A 190 2.15 18.21 -5.28
C GLY A 190 1.95 18.23 -3.77
N ILE A 191 1.88 17.03 -3.16
CA ILE A 191 1.76 16.91 -1.69
C ILE A 191 3.00 17.42 -0.96
N PRO A 192 4.25 17.16 -1.36
CA PRO A 192 5.42 17.77 -0.75
C PRO A 192 5.35 19.30 -0.63
N LEU A 193 4.86 20.01 -1.66
CA LEU A 193 4.67 21.47 -1.61
C LEU A 193 3.59 21.88 -0.59
N ALA A 194 2.47 21.15 -0.53
CA ALA A 194 1.44 21.39 0.48
C ALA A 194 1.98 21.15 1.91
N VAL A 195 2.75 20.09 2.12
CA VAL A 195 3.39 19.78 3.41
C VAL A 195 4.39 20.86 3.81
N GLN A 196 5.18 21.37 2.87
CA GLN A 196 6.08 22.49 3.13
C GLN A 196 5.29 23.72 3.61
N TYR A 197 4.22 24.08 2.91
CA TYR A 197 3.34 25.17 3.30
C TYR A 197 2.76 24.96 4.71
N PHE A 198 2.26 23.78 5.03
CA PHE A 198 1.73 23.49 6.37
C PHE A 198 2.80 23.67 7.45
N LYS A 199 4.03 23.21 7.21
CA LYS A 199 5.15 23.42 8.14
C LYS A 199 5.45 24.90 8.36
N GLU A 200 5.50 25.69 7.27
CA GLU A 200 5.75 27.13 7.33
C GLU A 200 4.64 27.90 8.09
N GLN A 201 3.39 27.44 7.96
CA GLN A 201 2.24 28.00 8.67
C GLN A 201 2.05 27.43 10.09
N GLY A 202 2.87 26.50 10.53
CA GLY A 202 2.71 25.81 11.83
C GLY A 202 1.42 24.97 11.90
N ILE A 203 0.89 24.52 10.77
CA ILE A 203 -0.30 23.68 10.69
C ILE A 203 0.11 22.23 10.92
N THR A 204 -0.55 21.59 11.89
CA THR A 204 -0.41 20.15 12.20
C THR A 204 -1.78 19.49 12.19
N PHE A 205 -1.81 18.21 11.91
CA PHE A 205 -3.04 17.41 11.86
C PHE A 205 -3.06 16.40 13.00
N ASP A 206 -4.25 16.23 13.62
CA ASP A 206 -4.49 15.21 14.65
C ASP A 206 -4.68 13.82 14.02
N LEU A 207 -5.18 13.79 12.79
CA LEU A 207 -5.39 12.58 11.99
C LEU A 207 -5.22 12.93 10.52
N VAL A 208 -4.51 12.08 9.82
CA VAL A 208 -4.48 12.03 8.35
C VAL A 208 -4.97 10.65 7.94
N LEU A 209 -5.99 10.60 7.10
CA LEU A 209 -6.46 9.39 6.43
C LEU A 209 -6.11 9.52 4.96
N ASP A 210 -5.22 8.68 4.52
CA ASP A 210 -4.78 8.59 3.13
C ASP A 210 -5.32 7.30 2.50
N GLU A 211 -4.98 7.05 1.26
CA GLU A 211 -5.31 5.82 0.57
C GLU A 211 -4.70 4.59 1.27
N GLY A 212 -5.17 3.43 0.88
CA GLY A 212 -4.66 2.16 1.37
C GLY A 212 -5.66 1.41 2.22
N GLY A 213 -5.69 0.12 2.00
CA GLY A 213 -6.68 -0.77 2.56
C GLY A 213 -7.83 -1.04 1.61
N ALA A 214 -8.76 -1.86 2.05
CA ALA A 214 -9.95 -2.23 1.27
C ALA A 214 -11.01 -2.89 2.13
N LEU A 215 -12.24 -2.92 1.63
CA LEU A 215 -13.30 -3.79 2.13
C LEU A 215 -13.15 -5.18 1.50
N LEU A 216 -12.64 -6.14 2.25
CA LEU A 216 -12.38 -7.49 1.77
C LEU A 216 -13.43 -8.47 2.29
N THR A 217 -13.94 -9.33 1.43
CA THR A 217 -14.73 -10.50 1.83
C THR A 217 -13.77 -11.66 2.08
N ALA A 218 -13.86 -12.26 3.27
CA ALA A 218 -12.99 -13.38 3.67
C ALA A 218 -11.49 -13.08 3.48
N PRO A 219 -10.92 -12.06 4.19
CA PRO A 219 -9.56 -11.55 3.95
C PRO A 219 -8.47 -12.60 4.19
N MET A 220 -8.80 -13.66 4.91
CA MET A 220 -7.88 -14.77 5.17
C MET A 220 -8.65 -16.07 5.49
N PRO A 221 -8.00 -17.24 5.34
CA PRO A 221 -8.63 -18.52 5.68
C PRO A 221 -9.22 -18.55 7.11
N GLY A 222 -10.45 -19.02 7.22
CA GLY A 222 -11.14 -19.11 8.51
C GLY A 222 -11.94 -17.89 8.94
N ILE A 223 -11.93 -16.82 8.16
CA ILE A 223 -12.81 -15.65 8.30
C ILE A 223 -13.80 -15.62 7.14
N SER A 224 -15.09 -15.48 7.44
CA SER A 224 -16.15 -15.40 6.42
C SER A 224 -16.81 -14.02 6.31
N GLN A 225 -16.53 -13.15 7.28
CA GLN A 225 -17.10 -11.80 7.33
C GLN A 225 -16.37 -10.87 6.34
N LYS A 226 -17.07 -9.80 5.94
CA LYS A 226 -16.44 -8.62 5.35
C LYS A 226 -15.60 -7.91 6.41
N CYS A 227 -14.42 -7.48 6.05
CA CYS A 227 -13.49 -6.75 6.92
C CYS A 227 -13.02 -5.48 6.22
N ALA A 228 -13.10 -4.36 6.92
CA ALA A 228 -12.40 -3.15 6.52
C ALA A 228 -10.93 -3.31 6.95
N MET A 229 -10.05 -3.39 5.97
CA MET A 229 -8.60 -3.39 6.20
C MET A 229 -8.12 -1.96 6.08
N ILE A 230 -7.53 -1.44 7.14
CA ILE A 230 -6.98 -0.09 7.19
C ILE A 230 -5.46 -0.22 7.23
N ALA A 231 -4.77 0.37 6.26
CA ALA A 231 -3.32 0.46 6.28
C ALA A 231 -2.90 1.45 7.37
N VAL A 232 -2.01 1.02 8.26
CA VAL A 232 -1.49 1.84 9.37
C VAL A 232 0.02 2.02 9.29
N HIS A 233 0.62 1.47 8.25
CA HIS A 233 2.05 1.55 8.02
C HIS A 233 2.35 1.21 6.56
N GLU A 234 3.14 2.03 5.92
CA GLU A 234 3.65 1.78 4.58
C GLU A 234 5.12 1.34 4.62
N LYS A 235 5.52 0.53 3.64
CA LYS A 235 6.90 0.10 3.49
C LYS A 235 7.74 1.16 2.81
N GLY A 236 8.89 1.45 3.39
CA GLY A 236 9.90 2.24 2.70
C GLY A 236 10.39 1.55 1.43
N ARG A 237 10.84 2.32 0.48
CA ARG A 237 11.44 1.84 -0.77
C ARG A 237 12.90 2.28 -0.87
N CYS A 238 13.71 1.38 -1.43
CA CYS A 238 15.11 1.66 -1.73
C CYS A 238 15.45 1.06 -3.08
N MET A 239 15.95 1.88 -3.99
CA MET A 239 16.40 1.45 -5.32
C MET A 239 17.92 1.30 -5.29
N LEU A 240 18.42 0.17 -5.74
CA LEU A 240 19.83 -0.15 -5.85
C LEU A 240 20.17 -0.42 -7.31
N LYS A 241 21.06 0.37 -7.91
CA LYS A 241 21.58 0.15 -9.25
C LYS A 241 22.78 -0.79 -9.15
N CYS A 242 22.61 -2.02 -9.60
CA CYS A 242 23.61 -3.08 -9.54
C CYS A 242 24.36 -3.19 -10.86
N LYS A 243 25.66 -3.45 -10.79
CA LYS A 243 26.55 -3.54 -11.95
C LYS A 243 27.57 -4.66 -11.80
N ALA A 244 27.72 -5.46 -12.84
CA ALA A 244 28.81 -6.39 -13.04
C ALA A 244 29.67 -5.91 -14.21
N GLU A 245 30.98 -5.80 -14.01
CA GLU A 245 31.93 -5.36 -15.03
C GLU A 245 33.12 -6.32 -15.11
N ASP A 246 33.63 -6.52 -16.31
CA ASP A 246 34.92 -7.17 -16.53
C ASP A 246 35.89 -6.16 -17.15
N ALA A 247 37.17 -6.28 -16.81
CA ALA A 247 38.20 -5.60 -17.55
C ALA A 247 38.17 -6.06 -19.03
N ALA A 248 38.10 -5.10 -19.94
CA ALA A 248 37.93 -5.34 -21.37
C ALA A 248 38.88 -6.42 -21.90
N ALA A 249 38.36 -7.62 -22.11
CA ALA A 249 39.01 -8.69 -22.85
C ALA A 249 38.25 -8.90 -24.14
N HIS A 250 38.95 -9.05 -25.26
CA HIS A 250 38.32 -9.34 -26.55
C HIS A 250 37.38 -10.53 -26.45
N ALA A 251 36.09 -10.31 -26.75
CA ALA A 251 35.03 -11.28 -26.69
C ALA A 251 35.35 -12.64 -27.41
N GLY A 252 36.27 -12.63 -28.36
CA GLY A 252 36.74 -13.81 -29.08
C GLY A 252 37.74 -14.70 -28.31
N LEU A 253 38.23 -14.28 -27.14
CA LEU A 253 39.20 -15.04 -26.31
C LEU A 253 38.58 -15.49 -24.97
N ALA A 254 37.36 -15.08 -24.66
CA ALA A 254 36.73 -15.38 -23.39
C ALA A 254 36.03 -16.74 -23.43
N ALA A 255 36.77 -17.79 -23.25
CA ALA A 255 36.26 -19.08 -22.70
C ALA A 255 35.95 -18.89 -21.17
N SER A 256 35.59 -17.69 -20.73
CA SER A 256 35.33 -17.39 -19.33
C SER A 256 33.92 -17.87 -19.00
N THR A 257 33.84 -18.81 -18.03
CA THR A 257 32.57 -19.22 -17.40
C THR A 257 32.02 -18.18 -16.41
N GLU A 258 32.67 -17.02 -16.29
CA GLU A 258 32.41 -15.95 -15.28
C GLU A 258 32.17 -14.61 -15.96
N THR A 259 31.28 -14.57 -16.97
CA THR A 259 30.90 -13.31 -17.63
C THR A 259 30.03 -12.43 -16.72
N PRO A 260 30.00 -11.10 -16.93
CA PRO A 260 29.13 -10.21 -16.17
C PRO A 260 27.66 -10.66 -16.14
N VAL A 261 27.16 -11.17 -17.27
CA VAL A 261 25.79 -11.70 -17.37
C VAL A 261 25.58 -12.92 -16.49
N LEU A 262 26.53 -13.87 -16.45
CA LEU A 262 26.41 -15.04 -15.59
C LEU A 262 26.51 -14.71 -14.11
N ARG A 263 27.41 -13.80 -13.72
CA ARG A 263 27.52 -13.31 -12.35
C ARG A 263 26.23 -12.61 -11.89
N MET A 264 25.68 -11.73 -12.71
CA MET A 264 24.42 -11.05 -12.46
C MET A 264 23.26 -12.05 -12.34
N SER A 265 23.18 -13.02 -13.23
CA SER A 265 22.13 -14.05 -13.21
C SER A 265 22.18 -14.89 -11.92
N ARG A 266 23.38 -15.30 -11.48
CA ARG A 266 23.56 -16.06 -10.22
C ARG A 266 23.21 -15.21 -9.00
N PHE A 267 23.60 -13.94 -9.01
CA PHE A 267 23.27 -12.98 -7.96
C PHE A 267 21.75 -12.83 -7.81
N ILE A 268 21.04 -12.56 -8.90
CA ILE A 268 19.57 -12.44 -8.91
C ILE A 268 18.92 -13.76 -8.47
N ALA A 269 19.39 -14.89 -8.98
CA ALA A 269 18.85 -16.21 -8.63
C ALA A 269 19.04 -16.53 -7.13
N GLU A 270 20.21 -16.22 -6.54
CA GLU A 270 20.47 -16.46 -5.12
C GLU A 270 19.59 -15.59 -4.23
N LEU A 271 19.51 -14.28 -4.50
CA LEU A 271 18.63 -13.35 -3.76
C LEU A 271 17.15 -13.73 -3.87
N SER A 272 16.71 -14.15 -5.05
CA SER A 272 15.32 -14.54 -5.28
C SER A 272 14.96 -15.85 -4.59
N ALA A 273 15.88 -16.84 -4.62
CA ALA A 273 15.63 -18.16 -4.03
C ALA A 273 15.73 -18.16 -2.49
N LYS A 274 16.65 -17.39 -1.93
CA LYS A 274 16.96 -17.34 -0.50
C LYS A 274 17.21 -15.90 -0.05
N PRO A 275 16.16 -15.05 -0.01
CA PRO A 275 16.31 -13.68 0.45
C PRO A 275 16.91 -13.63 1.86
N PRO A 276 18.05 -12.92 2.07
CA PRO A 276 18.76 -12.92 3.35
C PRO A 276 18.18 -11.90 4.34
N PHE A 277 17.09 -11.24 3.98
CA PHE A 277 16.54 -10.09 4.67
C PHE A 277 15.86 -10.44 5.99
N CYS A 278 15.82 -9.45 6.89
CA CYS A 278 15.15 -9.54 8.17
C CYS A 278 13.69 -9.97 8.02
N ARG A 279 13.28 -10.89 8.92
CA ARG A 279 11.90 -11.34 9.01
C ARG A 279 11.46 -11.41 10.45
N ARG A 280 10.37 -10.72 10.75
CA ARG A 280 9.77 -10.73 12.09
C ARG A 280 8.28 -10.44 12.03
N LEU A 281 7.56 -10.76 13.09
CA LEU A 281 6.16 -10.39 13.21
C LEU A 281 6.10 -8.98 13.80
N TYR A 282 5.92 -7.98 12.92
CA TYR A 282 5.84 -6.57 13.29
C TYR A 282 4.63 -6.28 14.16
N PRO A 283 4.68 -5.24 15.03
CA PRO A 283 3.59 -4.89 15.93
C PRO A 283 2.25 -4.68 15.24
N GLU A 284 2.23 -4.01 14.08
CA GLU A 284 1.03 -3.72 13.29
C GLU A 284 0.39 -5.01 12.76
N VAL A 285 1.21 -5.92 12.25
CA VAL A 285 0.77 -7.24 11.77
C VAL A 285 0.25 -8.11 12.92
N ARG A 286 0.92 -8.04 14.08
CA ARG A 286 0.45 -8.70 15.30
C ARG A 286 -0.89 -8.13 15.75
N ALA A 287 -1.05 -6.80 15.75
CA ALA A 287 -2.31 -6.13 16.12
C ALA A 287 -3.44 -6.53 15.18
N MET A 288 -3.19 -6.55 13.86
CA MET A 288 -4.15 -7.02 12.85
C MET A 288 -4.60 -8.46 13.13
N PHE A 289 -3.67 -9.40 13.32
CA PHE A 289 -4.02 -10.78 13.63
C PHE A 289 -4.78 -10.90 14.95
N THR A 290 -4.44 -10.11 15.96
CA THR A 290 -5.14 -10.09 17.24
C THR A 290 -6.58 -9.57 17.07
N ALA A 291 -6.79 -8.54 16.26
CA ALA A 291 -8.11 -8.00 15.95
C ALA A 291 -8.99 -8.98 15.15
N LEU A 292 -8.40 -9.71 14.21
CA LEU A 292 -9.09 -10.71 13.39
C LEU A 292 -9.35 -12.03 14.13
N CYS A 293 -8.51 -12.38 15.11
CA CYS A 293 -8.52 -13.66 15.80
C CYS A 293 -9.89 -14.08 16.36
N PRO A 294 -10.70 -13.20 17.01
CA PRO A 294 -12.03 -13.55 17.50
C PRO A 294 -12.98 -14.10 16.42
N TYR A 295 -12.78 -13.70 15.18
CA TYR A 295 -13.66 -14.05 14.05
C TYR A 295 -13.21 -15.31 13.30
N MET A 296 -12.02 -15.84 13.61
CA MET A 296 -11.47 -17.03 12.98
C MET A 296 -12.16 -18.30 13.44
N LYS A 297 -12.16 -19.35 12.59
CA LYS A 297 -12.51 -20.72 13.00
C LYS A 297 -11.52 -21.24 14.04
N PHE A 298 -11.96 -22.17 14.90
CA PHE A 298 -11.19 -22.62 16.06
C PHE A 298 -9.73 -23.02 15.75
N PRO A 299 -9.41 -23.81 14.71
CA PRO A 299 -8.02 -24.19 14.45
C PRO A 299 -7.10 -22.99 14.18
N MET A 300 -7.57 -22.02 13.39
CA MET A 300 -6.82 -20.77 13.12
C MET A 300 -6.73 -19.92 14.39
N ARG A 301 -7.83 -19.82 15.13
CA ARG A 301 -7.86 -19.08 16.39
C ARG A 301 -6.90 -19.66 17.42
N LEU A 302 -6.68 -20.99 17.44
CA LEU A 302 -5.68 -21.62 18.30
C LEU A 302 -4.28 -21.08 18.04
N ILE A 303 -3.93 -20.87 16.78
CA ILE A 303 -2.63 -20.34 16.37
C ILE A 303 -2.55 -18.83 16.68
N PHE A 304 -3.53 -18.06 16.21
CA PHE A 304 -3.46 -16.58 16.27
C PHE A 304 -3.77 -16.01 17.66
N ALA A 305 -4.47 -16.72 18.53
CA ALA A 305 -4.58 -16.35 19.95
C ALA A 305 -3.29 -16.60 20.74
N ASN A 306 -2.38 -17.38 20.19
CA ASN A 306 -1.13 -17.78 20.83
C ASN A 306 0.11 -17.33 20.03
N LEU A 307 0.07 -16.11 19.49
CA LEU A 307 1.19 -15.53 18.74
C LEU A 307 2.49 -15.46 19.56
N TRP A 308 2.41 -15.45 20.89
CA TRP A 308 3.57 -15.53 21.77
C TRP A 308 4.41 -16.79 21.55
N CYS A 309 3.75 -17.89 21.14
CA CYS A 309 4.36 -19.19 20.87
C CYS A 309 4.56 -19.45 19.38
N PHE A 310 3.54 -19.12 18.55
CA PHE A 310 3.52 -19.48 17.14
C PHE A 310 4.13 -18.43 16.20
N ALA A 311 4.47 -17.23 16.68
CA ALA A 311 5.04 -16.18 15.84
C ALA A 311 6.29 -16.62 15.06
N PRO A 312 7.30 -17.31 15.64
CA PRO A 312 8.48 -17.74 14.88
C PRO A 312 8.13 -18.71 13.75
N LEU A 313 7.17 -19.60 13.97
CA LEU A 313 6.70 -20.54 12.96
C LEU A 313 5.93 -19.82 11.85
N LEU A 314 5.06 -18.87 12.20
CA LEU A 314 4.30 -18.07 11.24
C LEU A 314 5.24 -17.25 10.34
N VAL A 315 6.21 -16.54 10.91
CA VAL A 315 7.21 -15.77 10.16
C VAL A 315 7.97 -16.64 9.15
N LYS A 316 8.27 -17.89 9.50
CA LYS A 316 8.94 -18.85 8.61
C LYS A 316 8.02 -19.40 7.51
N LEU A 317 6.73 -19.54 7.79
CA LEU A 317 5.76 -20.16 6.87
C LEU A 317 5.10 -19.13 5.94
N MET A 318 4.82 -17.91 6.41
CA MET A 318 4.08 -16.90 5.66
C MET A 318 4.67 -16.63 4.25
N PRO A 319 5.98 -16.48 4.06
CA PRO A 319 6.55 -16.29 2.73
C PRO A 319 6.37 -17.48 1.78
N LYS A 320 6.11 -18.67 2.33
CA LYS A 320 5.86 -19.89 1.55
C LYS A 320 4.41 -20.07 1.15
N LEU A 321 3.48 -19.35 1.81
CA LEU A 321 2.06 -19.41 1.51
C LEU A 321 1.74 -18.60 0.24
N ASN A 322 2.16 -17.35 0.20
CA ASN A 322 2.07 -16.48 -0.97
C ASN A 322 2.95 -15.23 -0.76
N PRO A 323 3.24 -14.48 -1.83
CA PRO A 323 4.05 -13.26 -1.75
C PRO A 323 3.49 -12.20 -0.81
N GLN A 324 2.16 -12.00 -0.76
CA GLN A 324 1.52 -10.99 0.09
C GLN A 324 1.73 -11.32 1.57
N ALA A 325 1.55 -12.59 1.97
CA ALA A 325 1.83 -13.01 3.34
C ALA A 325 3.32 -12.83 3.69
N GLY A 326 4.22 -13.12 2.76
CA GLY A 326 5.66 -12.87 2.92
C GLY A 326 5.97 -11.39 3.11
N ALA A 327 5.29 -10.54 2.36
CA ALA A 327 5.42 -9.09 2.45
C ALA A 327 5.08 -8.54 3.85
N MET A 328 4.18 -9.17 4.58
CA MET A 328 3.77 -8.72 5.93
C MET A 328 4.85 -8.92 6.99
N VAL A 329 5.81 -9.80 6.76
CA VAL A 329 6.78 -10.22 7.79
C VAL A 329 8.24 -9.92 7.45
N GLY A 330 8.51 -9.27 6.32
CA GLY A 330 9.90 -8.97 5.95
C GLY A 330 10.05 -8.09 4.73
N THR A 331 11.29 -7.75 4.46
CA THR A 331 11.69 -6.99 3.27
C THR A 331 11.52 -7.83 2.03
N LEU A 332 10.98 -7.20 1.00
CA LEU A 332 10.89 -7.75 -0.35
C LEU A 332 12.03 -7.18 -1.21
N CYS A 333 12.51 -8.00 -2.13
CA CYS A 333 13.44 -7.57 -3.18
C CYS A 333 12.89 -8.04 -4.52
N SER A 334 12.79 -7.14 -5.46
CA SER A 334 12.42 -7.43 -6.85
C SER A 334 13.44 -6.81 -7.80
N PHE A 335 13.49 -7.35 -9.01
CA PHE A 335 14.40 -6.91 -10.06
C PHE A 335 13.55 -6.50 -11.26
N PRO A 336 13.10 -5.23 -11.32
CA PRO A 336 12.22 -4.77 -12.39
C PRO A 336 12.89 -4.69 -13.74
N GLU A 337 14.19 -4.44 -13.77
CA GLU A 337 14.94 -4.26 -15.02
C GLU A 337 16.30 -4.93 -14.97
N ILE A 338 16.69 -5.53 -16.08
CA ILE A 338 18.03 -6.04 -16.34
C ILE A 338 18.46 -5.59 -17.73
N GLY A 339 19.65 -5.03 -17.82
CA GLY A 339 20.25 -4.55 -19.05
C GLY A 339 21.68 -5.04 -19.20
N GLY A 340 22.15 -5.08 -20.44
CA GLY A 340 23.53 -5.44 -20.71
C GLY A 340 23.79 -5.47 -22.20
N SER A 341 25.05 -5.38 -22.58
CA SER A 341 25.46 -5.45 -23.96
C SER A 341 26.74 -6.27 -24.07
N ASP A 342 26.75 -7.17 -25.02
CA ASP A 342 27.92 -8.02 -25.31
C ASP A 342 29.18 -7.20 -25.70
N ALA A 343 28.95 -6.00 -26.24
CA ALA A 343 30.05 -5.10 -26.65
C ALA A 343 30.62 -4.29 -25.46
N SER A 344 29.88 -4.12 -24.35
CA SER A 344 30.29 -3.26 -23.24
C SER A 344 30.96 -4.01 -22.08
N HIS A 345 30.97 -5.32 -22.08
CA HIS A 345 31.41 -6.15 -20.94
C HIS A 345 30.79 -5.75 -19.62
N VAL A 346 29.57 -5.25 -19.66
CA VAL A 346 28.81 -4.77 -18.51
C VAL A 346 27.42 -5.39 -18.51
N CYS A 347 26.98 -5.85 -17.35
CA CYS A 347 25.59 -6.20 -17.11
C CYS A 347 25.10 -5.40 -15.91
N SER A 348 23.95 -4.78 -16.02
CA SER A 348 23.31 -4.01 -14.96
C SER A 348 21.92 -4.53 -14.63
N CYS A 349 21.47 -4.34 -13.41
CA CYS A 349 20.08 -4.52 -13.05
C CYS A 349 19.69 -3.52 -11.95
N ASP A 350 18.42 -3.18 -11.94
CA ASP A 350 17.83 -2.46 -10.83
C ASP A 350 17.27 -3.47 -9.81
N ALA A 351 17.64 -3.30 -8.54
CA ALA A 351 17.10 -4.04 -7.42
C ALA A 351 16.25 -3.11 -6.57
N PHE A 352 14.99 -3.48 -6.38
CA PHE A 352 14.02 -2.69 -5.65
C PHE A 352 13.69 -3.37 -4.33
N LEU A 353 14.11 -2.74 -3.20
CA LEU A 353 13.83 -3.22 -1.86
C LEU A 353 12.63 -2.48 -1.26
N ARG A 354 11.68 -3.24 -0.71
CA ARG A 354 10.56 -2.73 0.09
C ARG A 354 10.75 -3.19 1.54
N CYS A 355 11.34 -2.34 2.37
CA CYS A 355 11.61 -2.63 3.78
C CYS A 355 10.43 -2.23 4.67
N VAL A 356 10.19 -3.01 5.74
CA VAL A 356 9.08 -2.73 6.66
C VAL A 356 9.44 -1.61 7.64
N ARG A 357 10.71 -1.54 8.07
CA ARG A 357 11.21 -0.53 9.00
C ARG A 357 12.52 0.04 8.51
N GLU A 358 12.73 1.32 8.72
CA GLU A 358 13.99 1.98 8.39
C GLU A 358 15.18 1.33 9.10
N GLU A 359 15.01 0.95 10.37
CA GLU A 359 16.03 0.25 11.15
C GLU A 359 16.45 -1.11 10.56
N ASP A 360 15.54 -1.78 9.83
CA ASP A 360 15.86 -3.04 9.16
C ASP A 360 16.68 -2.81 7.88
N LEU A 361 16.57 -1.62 7.25
CA LEU A 361 17.21 -1.33 5.97
C LEU A 361 18.73 -1.49 6.04
N GLN A 362 19.38 -0.98 7.08
CA GLN A 362 20.84 -1.07 7.22
C GLN A 362 21.31 -2.52 7.31
N GLN A 363 20.59 -3.35 8.05
CA GLN A 363 20.87 -4.77 8.15
C GLN A 363 20.62 -5.48 6.81
N ASP A 364 19.54 -5.13 6.13
CA ASP A 364 19.17 -5.70 4.84
C ASP A 364 20.14 -5.29 3.73
N LEU A 365 20.63 -4.04 3.75
CA LEU A 365 21.67 -3.57 2.84
C LEU A 365 23.02 -4.29 3.09
N ALA A 366 23.37 -4.54 4.35
CA ALA A 366 24.57 -5.32 4.68
C ALA A 366 24.45 -6.76 4.18
N ALA A 367 23.28 -7.38 4.34
CA ALA A 367 23.01 -8.72 3.84
C ALA A 367 23.00 -8.79 2.29
N PHE A 368 22.42 -7.78 1.64
CA PHE A 368 22.46 -7.61 0.19
C PHE A 368 23.90 -7.49 -0.31
N LYS A 369 24.69 -6.61 0.35
CA LYS A 369 26.09 -6.39 0.02
C LYS A 369 26.91 -7.68 0.10
N ALA A 370 26.70 -8.50 1.13
CA ALA A 370 27.44 -9.76 1.26
C ALA A 370 27.21 -10.71 0.07
N ILE A 371 25.99 -10.75 -0.49
CA ILE A 371 25.72 -11.55 -1.68
C ILE A 371 26.26 -10.86 -2.93
N ALA A 372 26.15 -9.54 -3.04
CA ALA A 372 26.71 -8.76 -4.14
C ALA A 372 28.24 -8.97 -4.24
N ASP A 373 28.95 -8.82 -3.12
CA ASP A 373 30.40 -9.04 -3.05
C ASP A 373 30.77 -10.48 -3.46
N LYS A 374 30.01 -11.49 -3.03
CA LYS A 374 30.23 -12.90 -3.41
C LYS A 374 30.17 -13.13 -4.90
N HIS A 375 29.35 -12.40 -5.63
CA HIS A 375 29.19 -12.48 -7.08
C HIS A 375 29.96 -11.42 -7.84
N GLY A 376 30.77 -10.59 -7.17
CA GLY A 376 31.50 -9.48 -7.80
C GLY A 376 30.58 -8.44 -8.42
N ILE A 377 29.48 -8.12 -7.75
CA ILE A 377 28.51 -7.08 -8.13
C ILE A 377 28.78 -5.84 -7.30
N SER A 378 28.99 -4.71 -7.95
CA SER A 378 28.93 -3.40 -7.30
C SER A 378 27.49 -2.88 -7.34
N PHE A 379 27.14 -2.03 -6.38
CA PHE A 379 25.84 -1.35 -6.41
C PHE A 379 25.93 0.05 -5.79
N GLU A 380 25.03 0.92 -6.24
CA GLU A 380 24.84 2.26 -5.72
C GLU A 380 23.37 2.42 -5.32
N GLN A 381 23.14 3.04 -4.19
CA GLN A 381 21.79 3.45 -3.77
C GLN A 381 21.41 4.70 -4.56
N SER A 382 20.41 4.58 -5.45
CA SER A 382 20.00 5.67 -6.33
C SER A 382 18.84 6.47 -5.80
N ASP A 383 18.01 5.84 -4.95
CA ASP A 383 16.84 6.47 -4.37
C ASP A 383 16.44 5.75 -3.09
N TYR A 384 16.05 6.51 -2.08
CA TYR A 384 15.51 5.98 -0.83
C TYR A 384 14.41 6.89 -0.32
N GLU A 385 13.23 6.32 -0.16
CA GLU A 385 12.12 6.98 0.47
C GLU A 385 11.57 6.08 1.58
N TYR A 386 11.45 6.64 2.76
CA TYR A 386 10.77 6.03 3.89
C TYR A 386 9.65 6.96 4.34
N HIS A 387 8.42 6.46 4.22
CA HIS A 387 7.23 7.13 4.71
C HIS A 387 6.76 6.37 5.96
N ALA A 388 7.01 6.94 7.12
CA ALA A 388 6.57 6.41 8.41
C ALA A 388 5.20 6.98 8.78
#